data_a93fa3b3328b33798fe4ed7ee125a902
#
_entry.id   a93fa3b3328b33798fe4ed7ee125a902
#
_cell.length_a   1.000
_cell.length_b   1.000
_cell.length_c   1.000
_cell.angle_alpha   90.00
_cell.angle_beta   90.00
_cell.angle_gamma   90.00
#
_symmetry.space_group_name_H-M   'P 1'
#
loop_
_entity.id
_entity.type
_entity.pdbx_description
1 polymer ?
#
loop_
_entity_poly.entity_id
_entity_poly.type
_entity_poly.pdbx_seq_one_letter_code
_entity_poly.pdbx_strand_id
1 'polypeptide(L)'
;VWVGLSKETAHQLGTPISSLMAWIELLKDKYNDELILEMEKDVNRLQMIAERFSKIGSMPAPVQEDMVMVLDRVVAYMEHRTPNSVKFVKNFPTPPLNAAVNASLFEWVVENLCKNAVDAMDGQGVLTIDLFRDNDLVAIEITDTGKGISKSLHKSVFNPGFTTKKRGWGLGLSLAKRIVEEYHNGKIFVKRSEPGNGTTFRIELR
;
A
#
# COMPACT_ATOMS: atom_id res chain seq x y z
N VAL A 1 7.53 22.26 0.84
CA VAL A 1 8.75 21.97 1.64
C VAL A 1 9.03 20.47 1.72
N TRP A 2 8.05 19.60 2.01
CA TRP A 2 8.25 18.15 2.14
C TRP A 2 8.52 17.40 0.82
N VAL A 3 7.97 17.85 -0.30
CA VAL A 3 8.20 17.27 -1.64
C VAL A 3 9.68 17.36 -2.03
N GLY A 4 10.32 18.51 -1.79
CA GLY A 4 11.75 18.69 -2.01
C GLY A 4 12.59 17.83 -1.06
N LEU A 5 12.21 17.74 0.21
CA LEU A 5 12.91 16.93 1.21
C LEU A 5 12.83 15.43 0.89
N SER A 6 11.66 14.95 0.43
CA SER A 6 11.47 13.54 0.07
C SER A 6 12.32 13.14 -1.14
N LYS A 7 12.42 14.01 -2.15
CA LYS A 7 13.23 13.77 -3.35
C LYS A 7 14.71 13.77 -3.02
N GLU A 8 15.17 14.73 -2.23
CA GLU A 8 16.55 14.85 -1.79
C GLU A 8 16.95 13.66 -0.90
N THR A 9 16.12 13.32 0.07
CA THR A 9 16.34 12.17 0.96
C THR A 9 16.38 10.85 0.18
N ALA A 10 15.49 10.66 -0.79
CA ALA A 10 15.49 9.47 -1.63
C ALA A 10 16.75 9.38 -2.51
N HIS A 11 17.23 10.52 -3.05
CA HIS A 11 18.46 10.58 -3.82
C HIS A 11 19.69 10.28 -2.94
N GLN A 12 19.73 10.85 -1.74
CA GLN A 12 20.81 10.60 -0.78
C GLN A 12 20.80 9.15 -0.23
N LEU A 13 19.64 8.50 -0.14
CA LEU A 13 19.53 7.09 0.22
C LEU A 13 19.88 6.16 -0.95
N GLY A 14 19.63 6.55 -2.18
CA GLY A 14 19.90 5.75 -3.37
C GLY A 14 21.38 5.36 -3.52
N THR A 15 22.30 6.27 -3.23
CA THR A 15 23.74 6.04 -3.32
C THR A 15 24.22 4.94 -2.33
N PRO A 16 23.97 5.04 -1.01
CA PRO A 16 24.37 3.98 -0.07
C PRO A 16 23.66 2.65 -0.32
N ILE A 17 22.40 2.66 -0.78
CA ILE A 17 21.69 1.43 -1.14
C ILE A 17 22.36 0.75 -2.33
N SER A 18 22.73 1.49 -3.37
CA SER A 18 23.46 0.95 -4.52
C SER A 18 24.82 0.37 -4.14
N SER A 19 25.53 1.01 -3.20
CA SER A 19 26.78 0.47 -2.66
C SER A 19 26.56 -0.83 -1.89
N LEU A 20 25.53 -0.91 -1.06
CA LEU A 20 25.18 -2.13 -0.33
C LEU A 20 24.82 -3.28 -1.29
N MET A 21 24.08 -3.00 -2.37
CA MET A 21 23.78 -3.98 -3.42
C MET A 21 25.05 -4.52 -4.05
N ALA A 22 26.00 -3.63 -4.41
CA ALA A 22 27.29 -4.05 -4.99
C ALA A 22 28.11 -4.92 -4.03
N TRP A 23 28.13 -4.57 -2.73
CA TRP A 23 28.81 -5.39 -1.71
C TRP A 23 28.16 -6.76 -1.55
N ILE A 24 26.83 -6.86 -1.59
CA ILE A 24 26.10 -8.13 -1.51
C ILE A 24 26.43 -9.01 -2.72
N GLU A 25 26.47 -8.46 -3.93
CA GLU A 25 26.87 -9.22 -5.14
C GLU A 25 28.29 -9.79 -5.00
N LEU A 26 29.25 -8.98 -4.52
CA LEU A 26 30.62 -9.44 -4.27
C LEU A 26 30.69 -10.53 -3.19
N LEU A 27 29.83 -10.45 -2.17
CA LEU A 27 29.76 -11.49 -1.14
C LEU A 27 29.15 -12.78 -1.67
N LYS A 28 28.11 -12.71 -2.50
CA LYS A 28 27.49 -13.88 -3.14
C LYS A 28 28.49 -14.64 -4.02
N ASP A 29 29.36 -13.92 -4.73
CA ASP A 29 30.41 -14.55 -5.53
C ASP A 29 31.45 -15.32 -4.71
N LYS A 30 31.65 -14.90 -3.45
CA LYS A 30 32.65 -15.50 -2.57
C LYS A 30 32.10 -16.53 -1.58
N TYR A 31 30.89 -16.35 -1.14
CA TYR A 31 30.30 -17.11 -0.05
C TYR A 31 28.88 -17.54 -0.39
N ASN A 32 28.62 -18.84 -0.27
CA ASN A 32 27.27 -19.38 -0.40
C ASN A 32 26.61 -19.46 0.99
N ASP A 33 26.13 -18.32 1.50
CA ASP A 33 25.57 -18.19 2.86
C ASP A 33 24.14 -17.66 2.80
N GLU A 34 23.22 -18.31 3.52
CA GLU A 34 21.80 -17.88 3.60
C GLU A 34 21.64 -16.47 4.17
N LEU A 35 22.53 -16.01 5.04
CA LEU A 35 22.53 -14.66 5.60
C LEU A 35 22.71 -13.61 4.50
N ILE A 36 23.49 -13.87 3.49
CA ILE A 36 23.69 -12.96 2.35
C ILE A 36 22.40 -12.79 1.57
N LEU A 37 21.62 -13.87 1.39
CA LEU A 37 20.31 -13.82 0.74
C LEU A 37 19.28 -13.02 1.56
N GLU A 38 19.32 -13.11 2.89
CA GLU A 38 18.47 -12.28 3.75
C GLU A 38 18.88 -10.80 3.70
N MET A 39 20.18 -10.49 3.69
CA MET A 39 20.68 -9.13 3.51
C MET A 39 20.24 -8.55 2.16
N GLU A 40 20.32 -9.32 1.09
CA GLU A 40 19.84 -8.91 -0.24
C GLU A 40 18.35 -8.55 -0.23
N LYS A 41 17.53 -9.38 0.42
CA LYS A 41 16.08 -9.10 0.57
C LYS A 41 15.83 -7.78 1.30
N ASP A 42 16.57 -7.51 2.36
CA ASP A 42 16.39 -6.29 3.15
C ASP A 42 16.89 -5.05 2.39
N VAL A 43 18.01 -5.14 1.67
CA VAL A 43 18.50 -4.03 0.84
C VAL A 43 17.57 -3.77 -0.34
N ASN A 44 17.04 -4.80 -1.00
CA ASN A 44 16.01 -4.66 -2.04
C ASN A 44 14.74 -3.98 -1.49
N ARG A 45 14.36 -4.26 -0.23
CA ARG A 45 13.25 -3.55 0.44
C ARG A 45 13.56 -2.07 0.64
N LEU A 46 14.77 -1.74 1.08
CA LEU A 46 15.21 -0.36 1.26
C LEU A 46 15.20 0.38 -0.07
N GLN A 47 15.67 -0.24 -1.14
CA GLN A 47 15.64 0.32 -2.48
C GLN A 47 14.22 0.63 -2.93
N MET A 48 13.28 -0.31 -2.79
CA MET A 48 11.87 -0.08 -3.13
C MET A 48 11.27 1.08 -2.32
N ILE A 49 11.61 1.21 -1.04
CA ILE A 49 11.15 2.32 -0.20
C ILE A 49 11.72 3.64 -0.72
N ALA A 50 13.04 3.71 -0.97
CA ALA A 50 13.69 4.90 -1.49
C ALA A 50 13.14 5.33 -2.86
N GLU A 51 12.92 4.39 -3.78
CA GLU A 51 12.29 4.65 -5.08
C GLU A 51 10.86 5.18 -4.93
N ARG A 52 10.08 4.62 -4.01
CA ARG A 52 8.72 5.10 -3.71
C ARG A 52 8.73 6.52 -3.14
N PHE A 53 9.67 6.84 -2.25
CA PHE A 53 9.87 8.22 -1.75
C PHE A 53 10.33 9.18 -2.84
N SER A 54 11.23 8.77 -3.73
CA SER A 54 11.66 9.56 -4.89
C SER A 54 10.49 9.89 -5.82
N LYS A 55 9.63 8.93 -6.04
CA LYS A 55 8.42 9.09 -6.88
C LYS A 55 7.41 10.07 -6.28
N ILE A 56 7.28 10.16 -4.97
CA ILE A 56 6.39 11.12 -4.29
C ILE A 56 6.73 12.59 -4.65
N GLY A 57 7.99 12.88 -4.98
CA GLY A 57 8.45 14.23 -5.31
C GLY A 57 8.46 14.62 -6.80
N SER A 58 8.22 13.68 -7.72
CA SER A 58 8.42 13.88 -9.17
C SER A 58 7.28 13.34 -10.04
N MET A 59 6.15 12.95 -9.45
CA MET A 59 5.09 12.29 -10.19
C MET A 59 4.18 13.25 -10.97
N PRO A 60 3.72 12.83 -12.17
CA PRO A 60 2.75 13.58 -12.94
C PRO A 60 1.45 13.78 -12.16
N ALA A 61 0.78 14.90 -12.44
CA ALA A 61 -0.51 15.22 -11.87
C ALA A 61 -1.53 14.07 -12.07
N PRO A 62 -2.54 13.94 -11.16
CA PRO A 62 -3.64 13.02 -11.36
C PRO A 62 -4.32 13.23 -12.71
N VAL A 63 -4.65 12.16 -13.41
CA VAL A 63 -5.38 12.15 -14.66
C VAL A 63 -6.61 11.24 -14.54
N GLN A 64 -7.60 11.42 -15.41
CA GLN A 64 -8.79 10.57 -15.43
C GLN A 64 -8.40 9.13 -15.82
N GLU A 65 -8.57 8.20 -14.89
CA GLU A 65 -8.26 6.78 -15.05
C GLU A 65 -9.51 5.94 -14.86
N ASP A 66 -9.62 4.84 -15.60
CA ASP A 66 -10.61 3.80 -15.35
C ASP A 66 -10.23 3.05 -14.06
N MET A 67 -11.04 3.24 -13.01
CA MET A 67 -10.77 2.69 -11.69
C MET A 67 -10.92 1.17 -11.64
N VAL A 68 -11.72 0.57 -12.53
CA VAL A 68 -11.81 -0.89 -12.65
C VAL A 68 -10.47 -1.45 -13.11
N MET A 69 -9.88 -0.86 -14.16
CA MET A 69 -8.56 -1.30 -14.64
C MET A 69 -7.44 -1.10 -13.61
N VAL A 70 -7.46 0.02 -12.88
CA VAL A 70 -6.47 0.29 -11.82
C VAL A 70 -6.57 -0.76 -10.71
N LEU A 71 -7.78 -1.05 -10.23
CA LEU A 71 -8.00 -2.02 -9.16
C LEU A 71 -7.73 -3.46 -9.61
N ASP A 72 -8.11 -3.84 -10.83
CA ASP A 72 -7.85 -5.18 -11.37
C ASP A 72 -6.34 -5.49 -11.45
N ARG A 73 -5.51 -4.52 -11.84
CA ARG A 73 -4.05 -4.70 -11.84
C ARG A 73 -3.51 -5.02 -10.44
N VAL A 74 -3.99 -4.30 -9.42
CA VAL A 74 -3.56 -4.55 -8.03
C VAL A 74 -4.04 -5.89 -7.54
N VAL A 75 -5.30 -6.25 -7.80
CA VAL A 75 -5.86 -7.53 -7.37
C VAL A 75 -5.09 -8.69 -8.00
N ALA A 76 -4.88 -8.66 -9.32
CA ALA A 76 -4.10 -9.69 -10.02
C ALA A 76 -2.68 -9.82 -9.43
N TYR A 77 -2.02 -8.70 -9.14
CA TYR A 77 -0.70 -8.70 -8.50
C TYR A 77 -0.73 -9.33 -7.11
N MET A 78 -1.75 -8.99 -6.31
CA MET A 78 -1.89 -9.49 -4.93
C MET A 78 -2.26 -10.97 -4.89
N GLU A 79 -3.14 -11.45 -5.77
CA GLU A 79 -3.53 -12.86 -5.86
C GLU A 79 -2.33 -13.77 -6.07
N HIS A 80 -1.37 -13.37 -6.94
CA HIS A 80 -0.15 -14.15 -7.18
C HIS A 80 0.82 -14.20 -5.99
N ARG A 81 0.69 -13.30 -5.02
CA ARG A 81 1.62 -13.14 -3.90
C ARG A 81 1.03 -13.46 -2.54
N THR A 82 -0.25 -13.77 -2.53
CA THR A 82 -1.00 -14.07 -1.31
C THR A 82 -1.29 -15.57 -1.26
N PRO A 83 -1.28 -16.20 -0.07
CA PRO A 83 -1.67 -17.61 0.05
C PRO A 83 -3.05 -17.89 -0.55
N ASN A 84 -3.22 -19.06 -1.17
CA ASN A 84 -4.50 -19.49 -1.78
C ASN A 84 -5.66 -19.58 -0.78
N SER A 85 -5.37 -19.54 0.52
CA SER A 85 -6.34 -19.50 1.61
C SER A 85 -7.01 -18.13 1.78
N VAL A 86 -6.53 -17.09 1.11
CA VAL A 86 -7.19 -15.79 1.01
C VAL A 86 -7.95 -15.72 -0.31
N LYS A 87 -9.27 -15.51 -0.21
CA LYS A 87 -10.14 -15.31 -1.38
C LYS A 87 -10.31 -13.82 -1.66
N PHE A 88 -10.07 -13.43 -2.89
CA PHE A 88 -10.36 -12.08 -3.38
C PHE A 88 -11.76 -12.04 -4.00
N VAL A 89 -12.56 -11.07 -3.58
CA VAL A 89 -13.90 -10.79 -4.14
C VAL A 89 -13.91 -9.38 -4.69
N LYS A 90 -14.33 -9.23 -5.95
CA LYS A 90 -14.39 -7.94 -6.64
C LYS A 90 -15.84 -7.61 -6.97
N ASN A 91 -16.32 -6.48 -6.53
CA ASN A 91 -17.64 -5.94 -6.84
C ASN A 91 -17.46 -4.61 -7.58
N PHE A 92 -17.25 -4.70 -8.88
CA PHE A 92 -17.00 -3.55 -9.73
C PHE A 92 -18.20 -3.24 -10.60
N PRO A 93 -18.51 -1.95 -10.85
CA PRO A 93 -19.68 -1.53 -11.60
C PRO A 93 -19.48 -1.68 -13.11
N THR A 94 -20.60 -1.76 -13.81
CA THR A 94 -20.67 -1.61 -15.27
C THR A 94 -21.71 -0.53 -15.57
N PRO A 95 -21.35 0.56 -16.27
CA PRO A 95 -20.04 0.88 -16.87
C PRO A 95 -18.98 1.22 -15.83
N PRO A 96 -17.67 1.22 -16.22
CA PRO A 96 -16.56 1.59 -15.33
C PRO A 96 -16.71 3.01 -14.78
N LEU A 97 -16.13 3.26 -13.60
CA LEU A 97 -16.05 4.58 -12.97
C LEU A 97 -14.66 5.16 -13.19
N ASN A 98 -14.63 6.43 -13.60
CA ASN A 98 -13.38 7.17 -13.73
C ASN A 98 -13.19 8.10 -12.53
N ALA A 99 -11.94 8.25 -12.11
CA ALA A 99 -11.52 9.23 -11.13
C ALA A 99 -10.16 9.81 -11.50
N ALA A 100 -9.90 11.04 -11.05
CA ALA A 100 -8.61 11.68 -11.27
C ALA A 100 -7.58 11.12 -10.29
N VAL A 101 -6.70 10.23 -10.75
CA VAL A 101 -5.65 9.61 -9.96
C VAL A 101 -4.32 9.55 -10.70
N ASN A 102 -3.22 9.49 -9.94
CA ASN A 102 -1.96 8.96 -10.41
C ASN A 102 -2.01 7.45 -10.19
N ALA A 103 -2.15 6.67 -11.26
CA ALA A 103 -2.36 5.22 -11.19
C ALA A 103 -1.31 4.53 -10.32
N SER A 104 -0.02 4.81 -10.51
CA SER A 104 1.05 4.15 -9.74
C SER A 104 1.01 4.44 -8.24
N LEU A 105 0.70 5.68 -7.84
CA LEU A 105 0.55 6.03 -6.44
C LEU A 105 -0.71 5.41 -5.85
N PHE A 106 -1.80 5.40 -6.61
CA PHE A 106 -3.05 4.84 -6.15
C PHE A 106 -3.00 3.32 -6.03
N GLU A 107 -2.40 2.64 -6.99
CA GLU A 107 -2.12 1.19 -6.91
C GLU A 107 -1.33 0.84 -5.64
N TRP A 108 -0.35 1.66 -5.29
CA TRP A 108 0.40 1.45 -4.04
C TRP A 108 -0.46 1.63 -2.78
N VAL A 109 -1.38 2.60 -2.76
CA VAL A 109 -2.35 2.75 -1.66
C VAL A 109 -3.15 1.47 -1.49
N VAL A 110 -3.74 0.98 -2.58
CA VAL A 110 -4.58 -0.24 -2.56
C VAL A 110 -3.75 -1.46 -2.16
N GLU A 111 -2.54 -1.62 -2.69
CA GLU A 111 -1.60 -2.68 -2.31
C GLU A 111 -1.32 -2.67 -0.80
N ASN A 112 -1.08 -1.49 -0.20
CA ASN A 112 -0.87 -1.36 1.24
C ASN A 112 -2.07 -1.80 2.07
N LEU A 113 -3.27 -1.41 1.64
CA LEU A 113 -4.50 -1.82 2.33
C LEU A 113 -4.73 -3.33 2.22
N CYS A 114 -4.53 -3.91 1.01
CA CYS A 114 -4.64 -5.35 0.80
C CYS A 114 -3.61 -6.14 1.64
N LYS A 115 -2.36 -5.70 1.70
CA LYS A 115 -1.33 -6.31 2.56
C LYS A 115 -1.71 -6.26 4.03
N ASN A 116 -2.24 -5.14 4.50
CA ASN A 116 -2.69 -5.01 5.88
C ASN A 116 -3.88 -5.94 6.17
N ALA A 117 -4.79 -6.10 5.22
CA ALA A 117 -5.92 -7.03 5.31
C ALA A 117 -5.45 -8.49 5.39
N VAL A 118 -4.54 -8.91 4.49
CA VAL A 118 -3.97 -10.27 4.50
C VAL A 118 -3.26 -10.56 5.83
N ASP A 119 -2.47 -9.60 6.34
CA ASP A 119 -1.80 -9.74 7.63
C ASP A 119 -2.80 -9.79 8.81
N ALA A 120 -3.90 -9.03 8.74
CA ALA A 120 -4.95 -9.06 9.77
C ALA A 120 -5.74 -10.36 9.79
N MET A 121 -5.76 -11.08 8.67
CA MET A 121 -6.39 -12.39 8.50
C MET A 121 -5.42 -13.56 8.75
N ASP A 122 -4.17 -13.29 9.11
CA ASP A 122 -3.13 -14.32 9.26
C ASP A 122 -3.00 -15.22 8.00
N GLY A 123 -3.21 -14.62 6.81
CA GLY A 123 -3.13 -15.31 5.53
C GLY A 123 -4.29 -16.24 5.19
N GLN A 124 -5.43 -16.15 5.89
CA GLN A 124 -6.62 -16.97 5.61
C GLN A 124 -7.90 -16.15 5.81
N GLY A 125 -8.73 -16.04 4.79
CA GLY A 125 -10.00 -15.31 4.88
C GLY A 125 -10.51 -14.80 3.55
N VAL A 126 -11.34 -13.77 3.61
CA VAL A 126 -11.92 -13.12 2.43
C VAL A 126 -11.56 -11.64 2.44
N LEU A 127 -11.02 -11.17 1.32
CA LEU A 127 -10.75 -9.78 1.05
C LEU A 127 -11.68 -9.33 -0.07
N THR A 128 -12.59 -8.41 0.26
CA THR A 128 -13.57 -7.86 -0.68
C THR A 128 -13.16 -6.44 -1.08
N ILE A 129 -13.20 -6.15 -2.37
CA ILE A 129 -12.95 -4.83 -2.91
C ILE A 129 -14.20 -4.39 -3.67
N ASP A 130 -14.85 -3.36 -3.14
CA ASP A 130 -16.03 -2.75 -3.71
C ASP A 130 -15.67 -1.42 -4.35
N LEU A 131 -16.12 -1.19 -5.59
CA LEU A 131 -16.03 0.09 -6.30
C LEU A 131 -17.42 0.53 -6.68
N PHE A 132 -17.83 1.71 -6.25
CA PHE A 132 -19.17 2.23 -6.54
C PHE A 132 -19.20 3.77 -6.52
N ARG A 133 -20.26 4.33 -7.09
CA ARG A 133 -20.55 5.76 -6.97
C ARG A 133 -21.39 6.01 -5.73
N ASP A 134 -20.94 6.97 -4.92
CA ASP A 134 -21.69 7.45 -3.77
C ASP A 134 -21.88 8.96 -3.92
N ASN A 135 -23.08 9.34 -4.41
CA ASN A 135 -23.38 10.70 -4.87
C ASN A 135 -22.36 11.14 -5.95
N ASP A 136 -21.65 12.24 -5.71
CA ASP A 136 -20.63 12.77 -6.64
C ASP A 136 -19.22 12.17 -6.43
N LEU A 137 -19.10 11.21 -5.51
CA LEU A 137 -17.83 10.59 -5.16
C LEU A 137 -17.69 9.20 -5.80
N VAL A 138 -16.46 8.85 -6.15
CA VAL A 138 -16.06 7.47 -6.44
C VAL A 138 -15.55 6.87 -5.14
N ALA A 139 -16.25 5.86 -4.64
CA ALA A 139 -15.94 5.19 -3.39
C ALA A 139 -15.32 3.82 -3.65
N ILE A 140 -14.23 3.53 -2.94
CA ILE A 140 -13.58 2.23 -2.90
C ILE A 140 -13.60 1.74 -1.45
N GLU A 141 -14.13 0.55 -1.22
CA GLU A 141 -14.10 -0.11 0.08
C GLU A 141 -13.28 -1.39 0.00
N ILE A 142 -12.36 -1.54 0.95
CA ILE A 142 -11.52 -2.73 1.08
C ILE A 142 -11.84 -3.34 2.42
N THR A 143 -12.47 -4.52 2.38
CA THR A 143 -13.01 -5.23 3.56
C THR A 143 -12.29 -6.54 3.75
N ASP A 144 -11.75 -6.75 4.93
CA ASP A 144 -11.18 -8.04 5.37
C ASP A 144 -12.03 -8.70 6.44
N THR A 145 -11.83 -10.02 6.61
CA THR A 145 -12.45 -10.82 7.67
C THR A 145 -11.47 -11.11 8.82
N GLY A 146 -10.49 -10.24 9.01
CA GLY A 146 -9.41 -10.42 9.99
C GLY A 146 -9.78 -10.03 11.42
N LYS A 147 -8.74 -9.83 12.23
CA LYS A 147 -8.86 -9.56 13.68
C LYS A 147 -9.53 -8.24 14.05
N GLY A 148 -9.71 -7.35 13.10
CA GLY A 148 -10.31 -6.03 13.33
C GLY A 148 -9.43 -5.07 14.15
N ILE A 149 -9.97 -3.85 14.32
CA ILE A 149 -9.33 -2.72 15.00
C ILE A 149 -10.32 -2.13 15.99
N SER A 150 -9.90 -1.89 17.22
CA SER A 150 -10.75 -1.24 18.21
C SER A 150 -11.09 0.20 17.81
N LYS A 151 -12.29 0.65 18.12
CA LYS A 151 -12.82 1.98 17.73
C LYS A 151 -11.90 3.13 18.17
N SER A 152 -11.26 3.00 19.32
CA SER A 152 -10.30 4.00 19.84
C SER A 152 -9.08 4.19 18.93
N LEU A 153 -8.73 3.20 18.12
CA LEU A 153 -7.56 3.21 17.25
C LEU A 153 -7.86 3.62 15.80
N HIS A 154 -9.13 3.76 15.40
CA HIS A 154 -9.51 4.04 14.01
C HIS A 154 -8.83 5.28 13.43
N LYS A 155 -8.56 6.31 14.23
CA LYS A 155 -7.80 7.49 13.81
C LYS A 155 -6.30 7.27 13.92
N SER A 156 -5.85 6.62 14.98
CA SER A 156 -4.44 6.45 15.31
C SER A 156 -3.70 5.51 14.36
N VAL A 157 -4.41 4.57 13.70
CA VAL A 157 -3.79 3.66 12.72
C VAL A 157 -3.15 4.38 11.53
N PHE A 158 -3.54 5.63 11.27
CA PHE A 158 -2.95 6.48 10.24
C PHE A 158 -1.78 7.34 10.72
N ASN A 159 -1.45 7.31 12.02
CA ASN A 159 -0.30 8.06 12.53
C ASN A 159 1.01 7.40 12.09
N PRO A 160 2.00 8.19 11.64
CA PRO A 160 3.32 7.67 11.31
C PRO A 160 3.94 6.87 12.48
N GLY A 161 4.45 5.67 12.18
CA GLY A 161 5.06 4.81 13.19
C GLY A 161 4.06 3.96 13.99
N PHE A 162 2.76 4.11 13.80
CA PHE A 162 1.78 3.25 14.46
C PHE A 162 1.81 1.84 13.84
N THR A 163 2.10 0.85 14.66
CA THR A 163 2.09 -0.56 14.25
C THR A 163 1.78 -1.48 15.43
N THR A 164 0.99 -2.50 15.17
CA THR A 164 0.76 -3.62 16.10
C THR A 164 1.57 -4.87 15.70
N LYS A 165 2.37 -4.77 14.62
CA LYS A 165 3.15 -5.88 14.07
C LYS A 165 4.53 -5.90 14.72
N LYS A 166 5.06 -7.10 15.00
CA LYS A 166 6.45 -7.28 15.50
C LYS A 166 7.49 -6.82 14.47
N ARG A 167 7.18 -6.89 13.18
CA ARG A 167 8.01 -6.42 12.06
C ARG A 167 7.19 -5.48 11.21
N GLY A 168 7.60 -4.23 11.14
CA GLY A 168 6.95 -3.19 10.34
C GLY A 168 7.19 -1.80 10.94
N TRP A 169 7.37 -0.81 10.08
CA TRP A 169 7.72 0.57 10.46
C TRP A 169 6.50 1.43 10.77
N GLY A 170 5.28 0.91 10.61
CA GLY A 170 4.06 1.68 10.84
C GLY A 170 3.86 2.84 9.85
N LEU A 171 4.45 2.78 8.67
CA LEU A 171 4.41 3.86 7.69
C LEU A 171 3.39 3.64 6.56
N GLY A 172 2.91 2.41 6.36
CA GLY A 172 2.05 2.08 5.22
C GLY A 172 0.75 2.87 5.18
N LEU A 173 -0.02 2.87 6.27
CA LEU A 173 -1.30 3.59 6.36
C LEU A 173 -1.13 5.11 6.39
N SER A 174 -0.10 5.62 7.06
CA SER A 174 0.18 7.07 7.08
C SER A 174 0.54 7.60 5.69
N LEU A 175 1.33 6.84 4.92
CA LEU A 175 1.66 7.17 3.54
C LEU A 175 0.44 7.01 2.61
N ALA A 176 -0.37 5.96 2.79
CA ALA A 176 -1.61 5.79 2.04
C ALA A 176 -2.55 6.98 2.26
N LYS A 177 -2.73 7.40 3.51
CA LYS A 177 -3.52 8.59 3.85
C LYS A 177 -2.99 9.83 3.16
N ARG A 178 -1.69 10.05 3.22
CA ARG A 178 -1.06 11.20 2.60
C ARG A 178 -1.25 11.21 1.08
N ILE A 179 -1.07 10.07 0.41
CA ILE A 179 -1.29 9.95 -1.03
C ILE A 179 -2.73 10.27 -1.40
N VAL A 180 -3.69 9.71 -0.69
CA VAL A 180 -5.11 9.95 -0.96
C VAL A 180 -5.49 11.39 -0.70
N GLU A 181 -5.10 11.97 0.45
CA GLU A 181 -5.57 13.29 0.86
C GLU A 181 -4.79 14.44 0.21
N GLU A 182 -3.44 14.35 0.15
CA GLU A 182 -2.60 15.45 -0.36
C GLU A 182 -2.42 15.41 -1.90
N TYR A 183 -2.36 14.20 -2.52
CA TYR A 183 -2.12 14.07 -3.95
C TYR A 183 -3.38 13.88 -4.78
N HIS A 184 -4.43 13.29 -4.20
CA HIS A 184 -5.67 12.99 -4.92
C HIS A 184 -6.86 13.81 -4.43
N ASN A 185 -6.68 14.72 -3.46
CA ASN A 185 -7.76 15.50 -2.83
C ASN A 185 -8.94 14.63 -2.39
N GLY A 186 -8.66 13.38 -2.04
CA GLY A 186 -9.61 12.40 -1.57
C GLY A 186 -9.66 12.31 -0.05
N LYS A 187 -10.29 11.25 0.44
CA LYS A 187 -10.38 10.93 1.86
C LYS A 187 -10.19 9.44 2.08
N ILE A 188 -9.50 9.06 3.15
CA ILE A 188 -9.33 7.66 3.56
C ILE A 188 -9.58 7.52 5.06
N PHE A 189 -10.36 6.51 5.45
CA PHE A 189 -10.70 6.27 6.85
C PHE A 189 -11.14 4.82 7.09
N VAL A 190 -11.19 4.44 8.36
CA VAL A 190 -11.82 3.20 8.78
C VAL A 190 -13.32 3.43 8.83
N LYS A 191 -14.07 2.81 7.90
CA LYS A 191 -15.54 2.92 7.84
C LYS A 191 -16.18 2.14 8.97
N ARG A 192 -15.74 0.89 9.15
CA ARG A 192 -16.14 0.04 10.27
C ARG A 192 -15.02 -0.93 10.60
N SER A 193 -14.86 -1.20 11.86
CA SER A 193 -14.01 -2.27 12.36
C SER A 193 -14.34 -2.54 13.83
N GLU A 194 -14.36 -3.79 14.19
CA GLU A 194 -14.52 -4.25 15.56
C GLU A 194 -13.59 -5.44 15.78
N PRO A 195 -13.03 -5.62 16.99
CA PRO A 195 -12.22 -6.78 17.31
C PRO A 195 -12.96 -8.10 16.97
N GLY A 196 -12.32 -8.94 16.16
CA GLY A 196 -12.87 -10.24 15.71
C GLY A 196 -13.80 -10.17 14.49
N ASN A 197 -14.18 -8.97 14.00
CA ASN A 197 -15.15 -8.80 12.91
C ASN A 197 -14.59 -8.18 11.64
N GLY A 198 -13.26 -8.19 11.49
CA GLY A 198 -12.59 -7.61 10.32
C GLY A 198 -12.60 -6.09 10.28
N THR A 199 -12.13 -5.56 9.16
CA THR A 199 -12.02 -4.11 8.93
C THR A 199 -12.50 -3.75 7.55
N THR A 200 -13.20 -2.62 7.42
CA THR A 200 -13.48 -1.96 6.16
C THR A 200 -12.79 -0.61 6.14
N PHE A 201 -11.79 -0.46 5.27
CA PHE A 201 -11.23 0.83 4.89
C PHE A 201 -12.02 1.41 3.73
N ARG A 202 -12.26 2.71 3.77
CA ARG A 202 -12.93 3.42 2.68
C ARG A 202 -12.06 4.56 2.16
N ILE A 203 -12.00 4.65 0.82
CA ILE A 203 -11.40 5.74 0.06
C ILE A 203 -12.51 6.44 -0.72
N GLU A 204 -12.51 7.78 -0.69
CA GLU A 204 -13.42 8.63 -1.43
C GLU A 204 -12.61 9.55 -2.34
N LEU A 205 -12.91 9.54 -3.65
CA LEU A 205 -12.30 10.37 -4.68
C LEU A 205 -13.37 11.24 -5.36
N ARG A 206 -12.94 12.41 -5.87
CA ARG A 206 -13.79 13.32 -6.64
C ARG A 206 -13.53 13.22 -8.13
#